data_5ab3f2c04eb856fd1392bf5527bd7aa1
#
_entry.id   5ab3f2c04eb856fd1392bf5527bd7aa1
#
_cell.length_a   1.000
_cell.length_b   1.000
_cell.length_c   1.000
_cell.angle_alpha   90.00
_cell.angle_beta   90.00
_cell.angle_gamma   90.00
#
_symmetry.space_group_name_H-M   'P 1'
#
loop_
_entity.id
_entity.type
_entity.pdbx_description
1 polymer ?
#
loop_
_entity_poly.entity_id
_entity_poly.type
_entity_poly.pdbx_seq_one_letter_code
_entity_poly.pdbx_strand_id
1 'polypeptide(L)'
;MTDFEIYLRPTQFIDSESPEVIAYAKKHTDPNKSTKQQAKDLYYAVRDDIMYDPYHLVLDPTVISASETLKRGSGYCIEKSLLLAAAGRALGIPSRLGFSIVQNHLSTKKFTDMLRTDKFVFHGYNEFWLDNRWVKCTPAFNKSLCDKFSVAALEFDGETDSIFHEYAHGQKYMEYLHEYGQFDDFPYDLFVAELKVHYPHLFEQNSNSLASWVTN
;
A
#
# COMPACT_ATOMS: atom_id res chain seq x y z
N MET A 1 -24.99 -10.19 -8.17
CA MET A 1 -24.01 -9.13 -7.93
C MET A 1 -23.30 -8.89 -9.25
N THR A 2 -23.19 -7.65 -9.68
CA THR A 2 -22.32 -7.32 -10.81
C THR A 2 -20.87 -7.62 -10.39
N ASP A 3 -20.01 -8.03 -11.32
CA ASP A 3 -18.61 -8.40 -11.02
C ASP A 3 -17.81 -7.29 -10.30
N PHE A 4 -18.33 -6.06 -10.26
CA PHE A 4 -17.70 -4.90 -9.62
C PHE A 4 -18.16 -4.61 -8.19
N GLU A 5 -19.29 -5.14 -7.72
CA GLU A 5 -19.80 -4.86 -6.36
C GLU A 5 -18.80 -5.28 -5.27
N ILE A 6 -18.07 -6.37 -5.49
CA ILE A 6 -17.04 -6.82 -4.54
C ILE A 6 -15.90 -5.82 -4.36
N TYR A 7 -15.60 -5.01 -5.39
CA TYR A 7 -14.55 -4.01 -5.40
C TYR A 7 -15.01 -2.62 -4.97
N LEU A 8 -16.28 -2.48 -4.59
CA LEU A 8 -16.90 -1.24 -4.06
C LEU A 8 -17.31 -1.38 -2.60
N ARG A 9 -17.54 -2.62 -2.12
CA ARG A 9 -18.02 -2.85 -0.75
C ARG A 9 -16.95 -2.53 0.29
N PRO A 10 -17.34 -2.03 1.48
CA PRO A 10 -16.46 -1.94 2.62
C PRO A 10 -16.12 -3.35 3.16
N THR A 11 -14.97 -3.45 3.80
CA THR A 11 -14.52 -4.65 4.50
C THR A 11 -13.92 -4.25 5.85
N GLN A 12 -13.45 -5.21 6.64
CA GLN A 12 -12.76 -4.90 7.88
C GLN A 12 -11.49 -4.07 7.65
N PHE A 13 -10.70 -4.41 6.61
CA PHE A 13 -9.42 -3.76 6.33
C PHE A 13 -9.58 -2.54 5.41
N ILE A 14 -10.53 -2.60 4.48
CA ILE A 14 -10.86 -1.51 3.56
C ILE A 14 -12.19 -0.89 4.03
N ASP A 15 -12.17 -0.24 5.20
CA ASP A 15 -13.32 0.34 5.87
C ASP A 15 -13.78 1.67 5.22
N SER A 16 -14.14 1.57 3.92
CA SER A 16 -14.50 2.71 3.07
C SER A 16 -15.76 3.50 3.51
N GLU A 17 -16.54 2.95 4.45
CA GLU A 17 -17.68 3.63 5.07
C GLU A 17 -17.30 4.42 6.33
N SER A 18 -16.04 4.34 6.79
CA SER A 18 -15.54 5.15 7.89
C SER A 18 -15.72 6.64 7.59
N PRO A 19 -16.32 7.42 8.51
CA PRO A 19 -16.53 8.86 8.30
C PRO A 19 -15.22 9.61 8.01
N GLU A 20 -14.12 9.18 8.62
CA GLU A 20 -12.79 9.76 8.45
C GLU A 20 -12.25 9.52 7.03
N VAL A 21 -12.40 8.30 6.51
CA VAL A 21 -11.99 7.94 5.14
C VAL A 21 -12.84 8.69 4.12
N ILE A 22 -14.16 8.75 4.31
CA ILE A 22 -15.06 9.52 3.44
C ILE A 22 -14.70 11.00 3.44
N ALA A 23 -14.44 11.57 4.62
CA ALA A 23 -14.05 12.98 4.75
C ALA A 23 -12.71 13.24 4.07
N TYR A 24 -11.74 12.34 4.24
CA TYR A 24 -10.44 12.41 3.57
C TYR A 24 -10.57 12.37 2.06
N ALA A 25 -11.30 11.41 1.52
CA ALA A 25 -11.51 11.27 0.09
C ALA A 25 -12.17 12.52 -0.52
N LYS A 26 -13.23 13.04 0.12
CA LYS A 26 -13.92 14.26 -0.32
C LYS A 26 -13.05 15.52 -0.21
N LYS A 27 -12.18 15.60 0.79
CA LYS A 27 -11.28 16.74 0.97
C LYS A 27 -10.26 16.85 -0.17
N HIS A 28 -9.80 15.71 -0.68
CA HIS A 28 -8.71 15.67 -1.67
C HIS A 28 -9.19 15.58 -3.11
N THR A 29 -10.52 15.53 -3.34
CA THR A 29 -11.09 15.40 -4.69
C THR A 29 -12.19 16.42 -4.91
N ASP A 30 -12.44 16.73 -6.19
CA ASP A 30 -13.57 17.54 -6.63
C ASP A 30 -14.60 16.59 -7.30
N PRO A 31 -15.86 16.52 -6.83
CA PRO A 31 -16.88 15.66 -7.41
C PRO A 31 -17.24 16.00 -8.88
N ASN A 32 -16.86 17.18 -9.36
CA ASN A 32 -17.04 17.59 -10.75
C ASN A 32 -15.94 17.07 -11.70
N LYS A 33 -14.85 16.53 -11.17
CA LYS A 33 -13.78 15.93 -11.97
C LYS A 33 -14.15 14.53 -12.44
N SER A 34 -13.53 14.06 -13.52
CA SER A 34 -13.67 12.67 -13.97
C SER A 34 -13.18 11.68 -12.91
N THR A 35 -13.72 10.46 -12.93
CA THR A 35 -13.28 9.36 -12.06
C THR A 35 -11.77 9.15 -12.09
N LYS A 36 -11.17 9.20 -13.28
CA LYS A 36 -9.72 9.14 -13.46
C LYS A 36 -8.97 10.26 -12.74
N GLN A 37 -9.46 11.49 -12.83
CA GLN A 37 -8.82 12.61 -12.15
C GLN A 37 -8.99 12.50 -10.62
N GLN A 38 -10.13 12.04 -10.14
CA GLN A 38 -10.34 11.77 -8.71
C GLN A 38 -9.40 10.67 -8.21
N ALA A 39 -9.22 9.58 -8.95
CA ALA A 39 -8.27 8.52 -8.61
C ALA A 39 -6.83 9.04 -8.54
N LYS A 40 -6.43 9.92 -9.46
CA LYS A 40 -5.11 10.59 -9.44
C LYS A 40 -4.96 11.47 -8.19
N ASP A 41 -5.96 12.29 -7.89
CA ASP A 41 -5.92 13.19 -6.74
C ASP A 41 -5.79 12.37 -5.43
N LEU A 42 -6.53 11.26 -5.31
CA LEU A 42 -6.41 10.33 -4.16
C LEU A 42 -5.03 9.67 -4.07
N TYR A 43 -4.49 9.23 -5.22
CA TYR A 43 -3.16 8.63 -5.26
C TYR A 43 -2.10 9.58 -4.69
N TYR A 44 -2.07 10.83 -5.15
CA TYR A 44 -1.10 11.82 -4.69
C TYR A 44 -1.31 12.19 -3.22
N ALA A 45 -2.58 12.31 -2.78
CA ALA A 45 -2.89 12.57 -1.39
C ALA A 45 -2.36 11.45 -0.48
N VAL A 46 -2.70 10.19 -0.76
CA VAL A 46 -2.22 9.06 0.06
C VAL A 46 -0.70 8.89 -0.03
N ARG A 47 -0.11 9.09 -1.24
CA ARG A 47 1.34 9.00 -1.40
C ARG A 47 2.07 10.00 -0.50
N ASP A 48 1.61 11.25 -0.43
CA ASP A 48 2.39 12.33 0.15
C ASP A 48 1.95 12.74 1.57
N ASP A 49 0.66 12.61 1.92
CA ASP A 49 0.16 12.96 3.25
C ASP A 49 0.42 11.85 4.29
N ILE A 50 0.46 10.59 3.87
CA ILE A 50 0.71 9.46 4.75
C ILE A 50 2.18 9.07 4.68
N MET A 51 2.92 9.31 5.75
CA MET A 51 4.36 9.06 5.79
C MET A 51 4.68 7.57 5.67
N TYR A 52 5.65 7.22 4.83
CA TYR A 52 6.08 5.83 4.72
C TYR A 52 6.89 5.40 5.94
N ASP A 53 6.39 4.40 6.65
CA ASP A 53 7.05 3.81 7.81
C ASP A 53 7.12 2.28 7.68
N PRO A 54 8.24 1.71 7.23
CA PRO A 54 8.41 0.26 7.11
C PRO A 54 8.68 -0.43 8.45
N TYR A 55 8.86 0.34 9.53
CA TYR A 55 9.19 -0.20 10.85
C TYR A 55 7.95 -0.45 11.72
N HIS A 56 6.79 0.01 11.29
CA HIS A 56 5.53 -0.21 11.99
C HIS A 56 4.80 -1.43 11.41
N LEU A 57 5.32 -2.63 11.69
CA LEU A 57 4.65 -3.88 11.31
C LEU A 57 3.71 -4.32 12.42
N VAL A 58 2.41 -4.29 12.16
CA VAL A 58 1.37 -4.78 13.06
C VAL A 58 0.82 -6.10 12.55
N LEU A 59 0.73 -7.09 13.45
CA LEU A 59 0.16 -8.41 13.16
C LEU A 59 -1.18 -8.66 13.87
N ASP A 60 -1.75 -7.64 14.50
CA ASP A 60 -3.11 -7.71 15.07
C ASP A 60 -4.12 -7.25 14.01
N PRO A 61 -4.95 -8.16 13.46
CA PRO A 61 -5.89 -7.79 12.40
C PRO A 61 -6.99 -6.83 12.87
N THR A 62 -7.15 -6.63 14.18
CA THR A 62 -8.20 -5.74 14.72
C THR A 62 -7.83 -4.26 14.62
N VAL A 63 -6.54 -3.95 14.44
CA VAL A 63 -6.01 -2.58 14.33
C VAL A 63 -5.41 -2.27 12.95
N ILE A 64 -5.56 -3.21 12.00
CA ILE A 64 -5.17 -2.99 10.61
C ILE A 64 -6.41 -2.53 9.84
N SER A 65 -6.49 -1.24 9.53
CA SER A 65 -7.54 -0.72 8.64
C SER A 65 -7.11 0.58 7.96
N ALA A 66 -7.87 0.98 6.95
CA ALA A 66 -7.65 2.25 6.26
C ALA A 66 -7.82 3.45 7.19
N SER A 67 -8.85 3.44 8.05
CA SER A 67 -9.12 4.52 9.01
C SER A 67 -8.02 4.62 10.08
N GLU A 68 -7.50 3.51 10.59
CA GLU A 68 -6.38 3.52 11.55
C GLU A 68 -5.08 4.03 10.91
N THR A 69 -4.82 3.68 9.64
CA THR A 69 -3.71 4.23 8.87
C THR A 69 -3.82 5.75 8.72
N LEU A 70 -5.02 6.22 8.36
CA LEU A 70 -5.31 7.65 8.22
C LEU A 70 -5.11 8.40 9.55
N LYS A 71 -5.63 7.87 10.64
CA LYS A 71 -5.52 8.44 11.99
C LYS A 71 -4.07 8.54 12.44
N ARG A 72 -3.25 7.54 12.16
CA ARG A 72 -1.83 7.52 12.50
C ARG A 72 -1.01 8.47 11.62
N GLY A 73 -1.44 8.73 10.37
CA GLY A 73 -0.73 9.56 9.41
C GLY A 73 0.55 8.92 8.85
N SER A 74 0.77 7.65 9.12
CA SER A 74 1.91 6.89 8.60
C SER A 74 1.55 5.42 8.37
N GLY A 75 2.30 4.75 7.50
CA GLY A 75 2.12 3.34 7.22
C GLY A 75 3.09 2.83 6.16
N TYR A 76 3.23 1.53 6.08
CA TYR A 76 4.00 0.88 5.03
C TYR A 76 3.12 0.57 3.80
N CYS A 77 3.69 -0.09 2.78
CA CYS A 77 3.04 -0.27 1.48
C CYS A 77 1.62 -0.86 1.57
N ILE A 78 1.40 -1.88 2.42
CA ILE A 78 0.08 -2.51 2.60
C ILE A 78 -0.91 -1.50 3.16
N GLU A 79 -0.60 -0.85 4.28
CA GLU A 79 -1.49 0.07 4.96
C GLU A 79 -1.87 1.27 4.09
N LYS A 80 -0.89 1.83 3.35
CA LYS A 80 -1.16 2.91 2.39
C LYS A 80 -2.01 2.42 1.22
N SER A 81 -1.84 1.17 0.79
CA SER A 81 -2.70 0.56 -0.23
C SER A 81 -4.12 0.33 0.27
N LEU A 82 -4.31 -0.09 1.53
CA LEU A 82 -5.64 -0.20 2.15
C LEU A 82 -6.36 1.15 2.15
N LEU A 83 -5.66 2.22 2.58
CA LEU A 83 -6.24 3.56 2.61
C LEU A 83 -6.60 4.06 1.20
N LEU A 84 -5.74 3.84 0.21
CA LEU A 84 -6.02 4.25 -1.16
C LEU A 84 -7.23 3.50 -1.74
N ALA A 85 -7.34 2.19 -1.49
CA ALA A 85 -8.48 1.40 -1.91
C ALA A 85 -9.78 1.88 -1.22
N ALA A 86 -9.72 2.14 0.09
CA ALA A 86 -10.88 2.61 0.85
C ALA A 86 -11.34 4.00 0.39
N ALA A 87 -10.41 4.92 0.16
CA ALA A 87 -10.72 6.26 -0.37
C ALA A 87 -11.35 6.19 -1.77
N GLY A 88 -10.85 5.30 -2.64
CA GLY A 88 -11.44 5.06 -3.95
C GLY A 88 -12.86 4.51 -3.84
N ARG A 89 -13.08 3.48 -3.03
CA ARG A 89 -14.42 2.89 -2.81
C ARG A 89 -15.40 3.89 -2.22
N ALA A 90 -14.96 4.75 -1.29
CA ALA A 90 -15.78 5.81 -0.71
C ALA A 90 -16.30 6.81 -1.75
N LEU A 91 -15.64 6.94 -2.90
CA LEU A 91 -16.09 7.75 -4.05
C LEU A 91 -16.76 6.93 -5.16
N GLY A 92 -17.02 5.63 -4.92
CA GLY A 92 -17.61 4.74 -5.92
C GLY A 92 -16.64 4.32 -7.04
N ILE A 93 -15.33 4.40 -6.81
CA ILE A 93 -14.30 3.93 -7.74
C ILE A 93 -13.94 2.48 -7.38
N PRO A 94 -14.23 1.48 -8.26
CA PRO A 94 -13.87 0.10 -7.98
C PRO A 94 -12.36 -0.02 -7.77
N SER A 95 -11.96 -0.59 -6.63
CA SER A 95 -10.57 -0.70 -6.20
C SER A 95 -10.28 -2.08 -5.65
N ARG A 96 -9.12 -2.63 -6.02
CA ARG A 96 -8.62 -3.90 -5.49
C ARG A 96 -7.15 -3.79 -5.13
N LEU A 97 -6.68 -4.75 -4.34
CA LEU A 97 -5.30 -4.85 -3.90
C LEU A 97 -4.54 -5.86 -4.73
N GLY A 98 -3.25 -5.63 -4.92
CA GLY A 98 -2.34 -6.62 -5.44
C GLY A 98 -1.12 -6.73 -4.53
N PHE A 99 -0.51 -7.93 -4.49
CA PHE A 99 0.66 -8.18 -3.65
C PHE A 99 1.74 -8.92 -4.43
N SER A 100 3.00 -8.60 -4.11
CA SER A 100 4.17 -9.18 -4.79
C SER A 100 5.32 -9.41 -3.83
N ILE A 101 6.23 -10.29 -4.21
CA ILE A 101 7.59 -10.28 -3.66
C ILE A 101 8.41 -9.32 -4.51
N VAL A 102 9.08 -8.38 -3.87
CA VAL A 102 9.96 -7.42 -4.54
C VAL A 102 11.36 -7.46 -3.95
N GLN A 103 12.38 -7.20 -4.78
CA GLN A 103 13.73 -6.94 -4.33
C GLN A 103 13.96 -5.44 -4.32
N ASN A 104 14.36 -4.89 -3.18
CA ASN A 104 14.58 -3.46 -3.00
C ASN A 104 16.08 -3.16 -2.85
N HIS A 105 16.69 -2.62 -3.90
CA HIS A 105 18.11 -2.30 -3.94
C HIS A 105 18.49 -1.03 -3.15
N LEU A 106 17.50 -0.21 -2.74
CA LEU A 106 17.71 1.03 -1.96
C LEU A 106 17.27 0.92 -0.51
N SER A 107 17.03 -0.28 -0.03
CA SER A 107 16.66 -0.47 1.37
C SER A 107 17.78 -0.03 2.31
N THR A 108 17.40 0.51 3.47
CA THR A 108 18.40 0.84 4.49
C THR A 108 19.02 -0.43 5.06
N LYS A 109 20.32 -0.37 5.40
CA LYS A 109 21.01 -1.49 6.05
C LYS A 109 20.27 -1.96 7.32
N LYS A 110 19.74 -1.04 8.12
CA LYS A 110 18.93 -1.36 9.30
C LYS A 110 17.74 -2.27 8.95
N PHE A 111 17.03 -1.98 7.84
CA PHE A 111 15.86 -2.73 7.45
C PHE A 111 16.22 -4.11 6.86
N THR A 112 17.26 -4.19 6.03
CA THR A 112 17.74 -5.47 5.50
C THR A 112 18.34 -6.37 6.58
N ASP A 113 19.08 -5.81 7.53
CA ASP A 113 19.61 -6.57 8.69
C ASP A 113 18.45 -7.16 9.52
N MET A 114 17.38 -6.40 9.67
CA MET A 114 16.20 -6.82 10.41
C MET A 114 15.43 -7.94 9.71
N LEU A 115 15.19 -7.81 8.41
CA LEU A 115 14.54 -8.85 7.61
C LEU A 115 15.48 -10.00 7.27
N ARG A 116 16.81 -9.82 7.43
CA ARG A 116 17.89 -10.74 7.01
C ARG A 116 17.85 -11.05 5.51
N THR A 117 17.28 -10.12 4.71
CA THR A 117 17.16 -10.23 3.26
C THR A 117 16.83 -8.85 2.66
N ASP A 118 17.11 -8.68 1.37
CA ASP A 118 16.70 -7.53 0.55
C ASP A 118 15.40 -7.79 -0.23
N LYS A 119 14.79 -8.97 -0.05
CA LYS A 119 13.50 -9.31 -0.63
C LYS A 119 12.40 -8.95 0.34
N PHE A 120 11.42 -8.18 -0.14
CA PHE A 120 10.24 -7.77 0.61
C PHE A 120 9.05 -8.58 0.15
N VAL A 121 8.55 -9.39 1.05
CA VAL A 121 7.40 -10.26 0.82
C VAL A 121 6.12 -9.45 1.06
N PHE A 122 5.13 -9.68 0.21
CA PHE A 122 3.83 -9.04 0.31
C PHE A 122 3.86 -7.51 0.11
N HIS A 123 4.72 -7.01 -0.81
CA HIS A 123 4.67 -5.60 -1.19
C HIS A 123 3.32 -5.27 -1.84
N GLY A 124 2.58 -4.34 -1.21
CA GLY A 124 1.23 -3.98 -1.62
C GLY A 124 1.19 -2.89 -2.69
N TYR A 125 0.26 -3.04 -3.64
CA TYR A 125 -0.12 -2.05 -4.63
C TYR A 125 -1.64 -2.05 -4.84
N ASN A 126 -2.16 -1.03 -5.53
CA ASN A 126 -3.57 -0.91 -5.85
C ASN A 126 -3.82 -1.07 -7.34
N GLU A 127 -5.03 -1.45 -7.68
CA GLU A 127 -5.59 -1.28 -9.00
C GLU A 127 -6.94 -0.54 -8.90
N PHE A 128 -7.10 0.47 -9.74
CA PHE A 128 -8.37 1.16 -9.94
C PHE A 128 -8.99 0.76 -11.28
N TRP A 129 -10.32 0.62 -11.32
CA TRP A 129 -11.04 0.46 -12.56
C TRP A 129 -11.31 1.83 -13.20
N LEU A 130 -10.54 2.15 -14.22
CA LEU A 130 -10.58 3.43 -14.93
C LEU A 130 -10.68 3.18 -16.43
N ASP A 131 -11.58 3.89 -17.11
CA ASP A 131 -11.75 3.82 -18.56
C ASP A 131 -11.83 2.36 -19.09
N ASN A 132 -12.63 1.51 -18.42
CA ASN A 132 -12.89 0.10 -18.74
C ASN A 132 -11.67 -0.84 -18.62
N ARG A 133 -10.72 -0.53 -17.75
CA ARG A 133 -9.59 -1.41 -17.44
C ARG A 133 -9.08 -1.22 -16.01
N TRP A 134 -8.40 -2.21 -15.50
CA TRP A 134 -7.63 -2.09 -14.26
C TRP A 134 -6.31 -1.38 -14.54
N VAL A 135 -5.99 -0.37 -13.73
CA VAL A 135 -4.74 0.40 -13.80
C VAL A 135 -4.04 0.30 -12.46
N LYS A 136 -2.81 -0.23 -12.46
CA LYS A 136 -2.00 -0.44 -11.25
C LYS A 136 -1.36 0.87 -10.78
N CYS A 137 -1.29 1.05 -9.44
CA CYS A 137 -0.53 2.14 -8.84
C CYS A 137 -0.03 1.78 -7.44
N THR A 138 1.12 2.33 -7.06
CA THR A 138 1.75 2.08 -5.76
C THR A 138 1.97 3.40 -5.03
N PRO A 139 1.18 3.72 -3.97
CA PRO A 139 1.32 4.97 -3.21
C PRO A 139 2.38 4.89 -2.11
N ALA A 140 3.25 3.88 -2.10
CA ALA A 140 4.11 3.56 -0.96
C ALA A 140 5.05 4.69 -0.56
N PHE A 141 5.92 5.15 -1.45
CA PHE A 141 6.98 6.10 -1.10
C PHE A 141 6.56 7.54 -1.33
N ASN A 142 6.61 8.35 -0.26
CA ASN A 142 6.36 9.78 -0.34
C ASN A 142 7.39 10.47 -1.24
N LYS A 143 6.97 11.55 -1.90
CA LYS A 143 7.89 12.39 -2.67
C LYS A 143 9.08 12.87 -1.84
N SER A 144 8.85 13.31 -0.60
CA SER A 144 9.90 13.75 0.32
C SER A 144 10.93 12.65 0.65
N LEU A 145 10.48 11.39 0.75
CA LEU A 145 11.37 10.24 0.93
C LEU A 145 12.19 9.98 -0.33
N CYS A 146 11.55 10.01 -1.49
CA CYS A 146 12.21 9.83 -2.78
C CYS A 146 13.28 10.91 -3.01
N ASP A 147 12.97 12.19 -2.72
CA ASP A 147 13.91 13.30 -2.81
C ASP A 147 15.13 13.08 -1.91
N LYS A 148 14.92 12.57 -0.67
CA LYS A 148 16.01 12.26 0.28
C LYS A 148 16.95 11.17 -0.26
N PHE A 149 16.44 10.21 -1.00
CA PHE A 149 17.23 9.14 -1.61
C PHE A 149 17.68 9.46 -3.05
N SER A 150 17.40 10.67 -3.55
CA SER A 150 17.72 11.10 -4.92
C SER A 150 17.14 10.18 -5.99
N VAL A 151 15.93 9.67 -5.78
CA VAL A 151 15.17 8.86 -6.74
C VAL A 151 13.92 9.60 -7.18
N ALA A 152 13.46 9.32 -8.41
CA ALA A 152 12.19 9.86 -8.88
C ALA A 152 11.01 9.30 -8.08
N ALA A 153 10.11 10.16 -7.65
CA ALA A 153 8.83 9.72 -7.09
C ALA A 153 7.99 9.07 -8.19
N LEU A 154 7.25 8.04 -7.82
CA LEU A 154 6.38 7.35 -8.76
C LEU A 154 5.16 8.22 -9.09
N GLU A 155 5.00 8.56 -10.36
CA GLU A 155 3.90 9.37 -10.85
C GLU A 155 2.76 8.47 -11.36
N PHE A 156 1.51 8.93 -11.22
CA PHE A 156 0.32 8.20 -11.66
C PHE A 156 -0.53 9.06 -12.58
N ASP A 157 -0.72 8.63 -13.81
CA ASP A 157 -1.52 9.33 -14.82
C ASP A 157 -2.97 8.82 -14.92
N GLY A 158 -3.29 7.68 -14.27
CA GLY A 158 -4.58 7.01 -14.35
C GLY A 158 -4.80 6.25 -15.67
N GLU A 159 -3.76 6.13 -16.49
CA GLU A 159 -3.79 5.45 -17.78
C GLU A 159 -2.77 4.32 -17.86
N THR A 160 -1.55 4.52 -17.43
CA THR A 160 -0.49 3.53 -17.45
C THR A 160 -0.24 2.95 -16.07
N ASP A 161 0.18 1.67 -16.01
CA ASP A 161 0.54 1.04 -14.75
C ASP A 161 1.75 1.74 -14.13
N SER A 162 1.65 2.07 -12.85
CA SER A 162 2.64 2.81 -12.09
C SER A 162 3.07 2.02 -10.85
N ILE A 163 3.91 0.99 -11.05
CA ILE A 163 4.35 0.06 -9.99
C ILE A 163 5.87 -0.06 -9.85
N PHE A 164 6.64 0.56 -10.76
CA PHE A 164 8.10 0.52 -10.71
C PHE A 164 8.65 1.87 -10.32
N HIS A 165 9.65 1.86 -9.43
CA HIS A 165 10.53 3.00 -9.25
C HIS A 165 11.80 2.80 -10.09
N GLU A 166 12.10 3.76 -10.95
CA GLU A 166 13.38 3.80 -11.66
C GLU A 166 14.41 4.60 -10.86
N TYR A 167 15.63 4.10 -10.83
CA TYR A 167 16.75 4.79 -10.20
C TYR A 167 17.24 5.93 -11.09
N ALA A 168 17.86 6.98 -10.50
CA ALA A 168 18.35 8.17 -11.21
C ALA A 168 19.37 7.92 -12.34
N HIS A 169 19.78 6.70 -12.63
CA HIS A 169 20.69 6.28 -13.70
C HIS A 169 20.16 5.09 -14.50
N GLY A 170 18.83 4.92 -14.61
CA GLY A 170 18.23 3.82 -15.36
C GLY A 170 18.35 2.44 -14.70
N GLN A 171 18.84 2.37 -13.46
CA GLN A 171 18.82 1.14 -12.68
C GLN A 171 17.48 1.04 -11.96
N LYS A 172 16.82 -0.10 -12.06
CA LYS A 172 15.65 -0.42 -11.26
C LYS A 172 16.08 -0.54 -9.81
N TYR A 173 15.39 0.13 -8.90
CA TYR A 173 15.67 -0.07 -7.49
C TYR A 173 14.69 -1.01 -6.82
N MET A 174 13.54 -1.30 -7.45
CA MET A 174 12.57 -2.27 -6.99
C MET A 174 12.20 -3.23 -8.13
N GLU A 175 12.52 -4.50 -7.98
CA GLU A 175 12.22 -5.54 -8.96
C GLU A 175 11.09 -6.44 -8.44
N TYR A 176 10.06 -6.67 -9.26
CA TYR A 176 8.96 -7.59 -8.97
C TYR A 176 9.39 -9.02 -9.31
N LEU A 177 9.50 -9.89 -8.30
CA LEU A 177 10.00 -11.26 -8.44
C LEU A 177 8.87 -12.29 -8.52
N HIS A 178 7.75 -12.04 -7.84
CA HIS A 178 6.60 -12.93 -7.79
C HIS A 178 5.33 -12.11 -7.54
N GLU A 179 4.23 -12.46 -8.21
CA GLU A 179 2.92 -11.87 -7.96
C GLU A 179 2.01 -12.89 -7.27
N TYR A 180 1.40 -12.51 -6.16
CA TYR A 180 0.39 -13.31 -5.47
C TYR A 180 -1.00 -13.20 -6.11
N GLY A 181 -1.20 -12.22 -7.01
CA GLY A 181 -2.47 -11.92 -7.66
C GLY A 181 -3.21 -10.75 -7.05
N GLN A 182 -4.50 -10.65 -7.38
CA GLN A 182 -5.38 -9.55 -6.99
C GLN A 182 -6.45 -10.01 -6.02
N PHE A 183 -6.79 -9.15 -5.07
CA PHE A 183 -7.70 -9.44 -3.97
C PHE A 183 -8.71 -8.30 -3.78
N ASP A 184 -9.94 -8.65 -3.46
CA ASP A 184 -11.01 -7.70 -3.12
C ASP A 184 -10.90 -7.20 -1.67
N ASP A 185 -10.14 -7.88 -0.82
CA ASP A 185 -9.79 -7.48 0.54
C ASP A 185 -8.35 -7.87 0.87
N PHE A 186 -7.86 -7.48 2.04
CA PHE A 186 -6.53 -7.88 2.51
C PHE A 186 -6.53 -9.36 2.91
N PRO A 187 -5.75 -10.22 2.24
CA PRO A 187 -5.70 -11.65 2.54
C PRO A 187 -4.80 -11.92 3.75
N TYR A 188 -5.24 -11.50 4.94
CA TYR A 188 -4.46 -11.49 6.17
C TYR A 188 -3.82 -12.85 6.52
N ASP A 189 -4.57 -13.94 6.39
CA ASP A 189 -4.04 -15.28 6.72
C ASP A 189 -2.90 -15.68 5.79
N LEU A 190 -3.03 -15.39 4.49
CA LEU A 190 -1.96 -15.60 3.52
C LEU A 190 -0.76 -14.72 3.84
N PHE A 191 -0.98 -13.45 4.14
CA PHE A 191 0.09 -12.53 4.55
C PHE A 191 0.89 -13.08 5.73
N VAL A 192 0.23 -13.50 6.81
CA VAL A 192 0.91 -14.05 8.00
C VAL A 192 1.64 -15.36 7.66
N ALA A 193 1.05 -16.23 6.84
CA ALA A 193 1.68 -17.47 6.41
C ALA A 193 2.98 -17.19 5.62
N GLU A 194 2.94 -16.27 4.68
CA GLU A 194 4.12 -15.88 3.88
C GLU A 194 5.21 -15.23 4.71
N LEU A 195 4.85 -14.37 5.68
CA LEU A 195 5.84 -13.81 6.61
C LEU A 195 6.53 -14.90 7.44
N LYS A 196 5.79 -15.91 7.90
CA LYS A 196 6.37 -17.05 8.65
C LYS A 196 7.33 -17.88 7.81
N VAL A 197 7.02 -18.07 6.52
CA VAL A 197 7.88 -18.80 5.58
C VAL A 197 9.16 -18.04 5.29
N HIS A 198 9.05 -16.74 4.99
CA HIS A 198 10.17 -15.94 4.52
C HIS A 198 10.98 -15.26 5.64
N TYR A 199 10.35 -14.98 6.78
CA TYR A 199 10.96 -14.33 7.94
C TYR A 199 10.71 -15.09 9.25
N PRO A 200 11.03 -16.41 9.34
CA PRO A 200 10.71 -17.24 10.51
C PRO A 200 11.30 -16.66 11.79
N HIS A 201 12.46 -16.02 11.71
CA HIS A 201 13.13 -15.40 12.86
C HIS A 201 12.33 -14.27 13.53
N LEU A 202 11.36 -13.65 12.83
CA LEU A 202 10.48 -12.65 13.42
C LEU A 202 9.43 -13.28 14.35
N PHE A 203 9.20 -14.59 14.25
CA PHE A 203 8.22 -15.34 15.03
C PHE A 203 8.84 -16.26 16.11
N GLU A 204 10.17 -16.28 16.25
CA GLU A 204 10.84 -17.05 17.28
C GLU A 204 10.61 -16.41 18.66
N GLN A 205 10.18 -17.22 19.65
CA GLN A 205 9.72 -16.77 20.99
C GLN A 205 10.75 -15.98 21.82
N ASN A 206 12.02 -15.95 21.42
CA ASN A 206 13.10 -15.18 22.06
C ASN A 206 13.50 -13.91 21.30
N SER A 207 12.82 -13.57 20.22
CA SER A 207 13.13 -12.35 19.51
C SER A 207 12.47 -11.16 20.21
N ASN A 208 13.24 -10.36 20.94
CA ASN A 208 12.83 -9.01 21.37
C ASN A 208 12.38 -8.12 20.18
N SER A 209 12.40 -8.68 18.95
CA SER A 209 12.11 -7.99 17.71
C SER A 209 10.62 -7.71 17.51
N LEU A 210 9.72 -8.67 17.71
CA LEU A 210 8.26 -8.42 17.55
C LEU A 210 7.67 -7.64 18.73
N ALA A 211 8.15 -7.88 19.97
CA ALA A 211 7.67 -7.14 21.14
C ALA A 211 8.04 -5.64 21.07
N SER A 212 9.17 -5.29 20.46
CA SER A 212 9.58 -3.89 20.26
C SER A 212 8.85 -3.19 19.11
N TRP A 213 8.11 -3.94 18.29
CA TRP A 213 7.36 -3.43 17.13
C TRP A 213 5.89 -3.19 17.45
N VAL A 214 5.34 -3.94 18.42
CA VAL A 214 3.93 -3.86 18.83
C VAL A 214 3.70 -2.82 19.93
N THR A 215 4.75 -2.31 20.59
CA THR A 215 4.61 -1.53 21.84
C THR A 215 5.17 -0.11 21.82
N ASN A 216 5.57 0.46 20.68
CA ASN A 216 6.02 1.88 20.63
C ASN A 216 5.32 2.65 19.51
#